data_9a65149679c843381fc9c232b787f24c
#
_entry.id   9a65149679c843381fc9c232b787f24c
#
_cell.length_a   1.000
_cell.length_b   1.000
_cell.length_c   1.000
_cell.angle_alpha   90.00
_cell.angle_beta   90.00
_cell.angle_gamma   90.00
#
_symmetry.space_group_name_H-M   'P 1'
#
loop_
_entity.id
_entity.type
_entity.pdbx_description
1 polymer ?
#
loop_
_entity_poly.entity_id
_entity_poly.type
_entity_poly.pdbx_seq_one_letter_code
_entity_poly.pdbx_strand_id
1 'polypeptide(L)'
;MIDRPLSKQSELFLKQLQSGAWQVPIGLSNLGIRPDLWLKDYAYGYTRYEWPNTGDRDIGSERAFGGWIAGLSDHIVSITMSSALEEGEWFTTMELQTRILRPVQHGLITIEGRLISRGRTTGLVEA
;
A
#
# COMPACT_ATOMS: atom_id res chain seq x y z
N MET A 1 9.42 14.11 1.51
CA MET A 1 8.29 13.97 0.57
C MET A 1 8.60 14.72 -0.71
N ILE A 2 8.26 14.17 -1.84
CA ILE A 2 8.50 14.79 -3.15
C ILE A 2 7.46 15.87 -3.38
N ASP A 3 7.89 17.10 -3.64
CA ASP A 3 6.99 18.23 -3.91
C ASP A 3 6.60 18.24 -5.40
N ARG A 4 5.63 17.42 -5.75
CA ARG A 4 5.14 17.28 -7.12
C ARG A 4 3.63 16.96 -7.07
N PRO A 5 2.81 17.55 -7.96
CA PRO A 5 1.39 17.23 -7.99
C PRO A 5 1.14 15.84 -8.55
N LEU A 6 0.04 15.24 -8.12
CA LEU A 6 -0.47 14.01 -8.71
C LEU A 6 -0.93 14.25 -10.15
N SER A 7 -0.77 13.25 -11.03
CA SER A 7 -1.46 13.26 -12.31
C SER A 7 -2.97 13.17 -12.07
N LYS A 8 -3.77 13.55 -13.07
CA LYS A 8 -5.24 13.44 -12.97
C LYS A 8 -5.67 11.98 -12.77
N GLN A 9 -5.01 11.07 -13.47
CA GLN A 9 -5.24 9.64 -13.35
C GLN A 9 -4.99 9.15 -11.93
N SER A 10 -3.86 9.51 -11.35
CA SER A 10 -3.48 9.11 -10.00
C SER A 10 -4.39 9.72 -8.94
N GLU A 11 -4.73 10.99 -9.08
CA GLU A 11 -5.63 11.66 -8.15
C GLU A 11 -7.01 11.00 -8.13
N LEU A 12 -7.58 10.72 -9.29
CA LEU A 12 -8.88 10.06 -9.40
C LEU A 12 -8.84 8.67 -8.77
N PHE A 13 -7.82 7.88 -9.09
CA PHE A 13 -7.68 6.53 -8.55
C PHE A 13 -7.58 6.53 -7.02
N LEU A 14 -6.74 7.39 -6.46
CA LEU A 14 -6.55 7.45 -5.01
C LEU A 14 -7.79 7.94 -4.28
N LYS A 15 -8.51 8.89 -4.85
CA LYS A 15 -9.81 9.32 -4.30
C LYS A 15 -10.83 8.21 -4.30
N GLN A 16 -10.95 7.46 -5.39
CA GLN A 16 -11.87 6.32 -5.48
C GLN A 16 -11.49 5.21 -4.51
N LEU A 17 -10.21 4.95 -4.36
CA LEU A 17 -9.70 3.96 -3.42
C LEU A 17 -10.07 4.32 -1.98
N GLN A 18 -9.82 5.55 -1.57
CA GLN A 18 -10.08 6.04 -0.22
C GLN A 18 -11.57 6.15 0.09
N SER A 19 -12.38 6.54 -0.88
CA SER A 19 -13.83 6.69 -0.70
C SER A 19 -14.60 5.39 -0.73
N GLY A 20 -13.98 4.29 -1.18
CA GLY A 20 -14.66 3.02 -1.38
C GLY A 20 -15.38 2.91 -2.74
N ALA A 21 -15.26 3.93 -3.60
CA ALA A 21 -15.88 3.89 -4.94
C ALA A 21 -15.17 2.90 -5.88
N TRP A 22 -13.90 2.60 -5.62
CA TRP A 22 -13.15 1.61 -6.37
C TRP A 22 -13.50 0.21 -5.89
N GLN A 23 -13.93 -0.64 -6.81
CA GLN A 23 -14.25 -2.04 -6.48
C GLN A 23 -12.95 -2.80 -6.20
N VAL A 24 -12.79 -3.26 -4.96
CA VAL A 24 -11.59 -3.98 -4.53
C VAL A 24 -11.52 -5.32 -5.28
N PRO A 25 -10.41 -5.62 -5.99
CA PRO A 25 -10.24 -6.92 -6.62
C PRO A 25 -10.31 -8.06 -5.61
N ILE A 26 -10.80 -9.21 -6.06
CA ILE A 26 -11.00 -10.37 -5.20
C ILE A 26 -9.70 -10.84 -4.51
N GLY A 27 -8.55 -10.66 -5.17
CA GLY A 27 -7.25 -11.00 -4.57
C GLY A 27 -6.96 -10.21 -3.31
N LEU A 28 -7.33 -8.94 -3.26
CA LEU A 28 -7.19 -8.10 -2.07
C LEU A 28 -8.28 -8.39 -1.05
N SER A 29 -9.53 -8.54 -1.49
CA SER A 29 -10.64 -8.80 -0.58
C SER A 29 -10.50 -10.16 0.10
N ASN A 30 -9.94 -11.16 -0.56
CA ASN A 30 -9.63 -12.45 0.05
C ASN A 30 -8.59 -12.34 1.17
N LEU A 31 -7.71 -11.35 1.09
CA LEU A 31 -6.74 -11.07 2.15
C LEU A 31 -7.33 -10.16 3.24
N GLY A 32 -8.53 -9.66 3.05
CA GLY A 32 -9.16 -8.74 3.99
C GLY A 32 -8.55 -7.35 3.99
N ILE A 33 -7.88 -6.96 2.92
CA ILE A 33 -7.29 -5.63 2.80
C ILE A 33 -8.39 -4.63 2.47
N ARG A 34 -8.47 -3.56 3.26
CA ARG A 34 -9.53 -2.56 3.20
C ARG A 34 -8.95 -1.17 2.94
N PRO A 35 -8.58 -0.87 1.69
CA PRO A 35 -8.00 0.45 1.39
C PRO A 35 -8.96 1.61 1.68
N ASP A 36 -10.27 1.39 1.54
CA ASP A 36 -11.29 2.37 1.87
C ASP A 36 -11.29 2.78 3.35
N LEU A 37 -10.88 1.88 4.23
CA LEU A 37 -10.82 2.14 5.67
C LEU A 37 -9.42 2.52 6.15
N TRP A 38 -8.37 2.03 5.49
CA TRP A 38 -7.01 2.11 6.00
C TRP A 38 -6.14 3.16 5.33
N LEU A 39 -6.42 3.56 4.09
CA LEU A 39 -5.67 4.63 3.42
C LEU A 39 -6.09 5.98 4.02
N LYS A 40 -5.16 6.63 4.74
CA LYS A 40 -5.44 7.87 5.47
C LYS A 40 -4.92 9.10 4.77
N ASP A 41 -3.76 9.00 4.10
CA ASP A 41 -3.14 10.14 3.46
C ASP A 41 -2.35 9.69 2.24
N TYR A 42 -2.22 10.57 1.27
CA TYR A 42 -1.44 10.30 0.07
C TYR A 42 -0.99 11.58 -0.60
N ALA A 43 0.12 11.48 -1.32
CA ALA A 43 0.67 12.52 -2.17
C ALA A 43 1.50 11.84 -3.26
N TYR A 44 2.09 12.59 -4.16
CA TYR A 44 3.01 12.01 -5.14
C TYR A 44 4.13 11.26 -4.43
N GLY A 45 4.25 9.98 -4.72
CA GLY A 45 5.30 9.13 -4.14
C GLY A 45 5.16 8.84 -2.65
N TYR A 46 3.97 9.02 -2.10
CA TYR A 46 3.75 8.82 -0.67
C TYR A 46 2.34 8.31 -0.38
N THR A 47 2.23 7.33 0.53
CA THR A 47 0.96 6.90 1.11
C THR A 47 1.14 6.61 2.59
N ARG A 48 0.06 6.80 3.36
CA ARG A 48 0.02 6.41 4.76
C ARG A 48 -1.24 5.60 5.02
N TYR A 49 -1.04 4.39 5.52
CA TYR A 49 -2.10 3.48 5.94
C TYR A 49 -2.12 3.36 7.46
N GLU A 50 -3.30 3.19 8.00
CA GLU A 50 -3.47 2.80 9.40
C GLU A 50 -4.29 1.51 9.43
N TRP A 51 -3.65 0.43 9.83
CA TRP A 51 -4.28 -0.88 9.92
C TRP A 51 -4.56 -1.22 11.38
N PRO A 52 -5.84 -1.43 11.77
CA PRO A 52 -6.18 -1.88 13.11
C PRO A 52 -5.95 -3.39 13.22
N ASN A 53 -4.81 -3.78 13.79
CA ASN A 53 -4.47 -5.19 13.98
C ASN A 53 -5.19 -5.71 15.23
N THR A 54 -6.27 -6.45 15.02
CA THR A 54 -7.10 -7.02 16.10
C THR A 54 -6.71 -8.45 16.43
N GLY A 55 -5.67 -9.01 15.79
CA GLY A 55 -5.22 -10.37 16.01
C GLY A 55 -5.82 -11.41 15.07
N ASP A 56 -6.67 -11.01 14.13
CA ASP A 56 -7.30 -11.92 13.15
C ASP A 56 -6.31 -12.45 12.10
N ARG A 57 -5.08 -11.96 12.11
CA ARG A 57 -3.98 -12.40 11.23
C ARG A 57 -2.85 -13.10 11.98
N ASP A 58 -3.09 -13.46 13.23
CA ASP A 58 -2.08 -14.11 14.07
C ASP A 58 -1.84 -15.56 13.70
N ILE A 59 -0.63 -16.02 13.97
CA ILE A 59 -0.21 -17.42 13.79
C ILE A 59 -0.01 -18.14 15.11
N GLY A 60 -0.83 -17.83 16.12
CA GLY A 60 -0.86 -18.58 17.38
C GLY A 60 0.00 -18.02 18.50
N SER A 61 0.73 -16.92 18.35
CA SER A 61 1.56 -16.33 19.41
C SER A 61 1.54 -14.81 19.38
N GLU A 62 0.35 -14.24 19.23
CA GLU A 62 0.10 -12.79 19.30
C GLU A 62 0.97 -11.97 18.33
N ARG A 63 1.26 -12.53 17.18
CA ARG A 63 1.97 -11.84 16.12
C ARG A 63 1.35 -12.14 14.77
N ALA A 64 1.31 -11.15 13.91
CA ALA A 64 0.74 -11.30 12.58
C ALA A 64 1.55 -12.25 11.71
N PHE A 65 0.85 -12.99 10.88
CA PHE A 65 1.44 -13.92 9.92
C PHE A 65 2.30 -13.15 8.89
N GLY A 66 3.58 -13.56 8.76
CA GLY A 66 4.53 -12.84 7.89
C GLY A 66 4.11 -12.77 6.44
N GLY A 67 3.51 -13.83 5.90
CA GLY A 67 3.00 -13.83 4.52
C GLY A 67 1.87 -12.82 4.32
N TRP A 68 1.04 -12.61 5.33
CA TRP A 68 0.02 -11.56 5.26
C TRP A 68 0.64 -10.17 5.28
N ILE A 69 1.64 -9.95 6.12
CA ILE A 69 2.38 -8.68 6.15
C ILE A 69 3.02 -8.41 4.79
N ALA A 70 3.61 -9.42 4.16
CA ALA A 70 4.17 -9.28 2.80
C ALA A 70 3.09 -8.91 1.78
N GLY A 71 1.92 -9.54 1.85
CA GLY A 71 0.79 -9.23 0.98
C GLY A 71 0.27 -7.81 1.19
N LEU A 72 0.13 -7.37 2.43
CA LEU A 72 -0.25 -6.00 2.75
C LEU A 72 0.79 -5.00 2.24
N SER A 73 2.08 -5.31 2.43
CA SER A 73 3.18 -4.47 1.95
C SER A 73 3.18 -4.36 0.43
N ASP A 74 2.93 -5.44 -0.29
CA ASP A 74 2.81 -5.41 -1.75
C ASP A 74 1.70 -4.47 -2.19
N HIS A 75 0.55 -4.54 -1.54
CA HIS A 75 -0.55 -3.60 -1.81
C HIS A 75 -0.12 -2.15 -1.57
N ILE A 76 0.51 -1.87 -0.44
CA ILE A 76 0.87 -0.50 -0.06
C ILE A 76 1.92 0.09 -1.01
N VAL A 77 2.98 -0.65 -1.34
CA VAL A 77 3.98 -0.16 -2.28
C VAL A 77 3.39 0.01 -3.68
N SER A 78 2.42 -0.83 -4.06
CA SER A 78 1.71 -0.72 -5.34
C SER A 78 0.86 0.56 -5.39
N ILE A 79 0.14 0.88 -4.32
CA ILE A 79 -0.65 2.11 -4.28
C ILE A 79 0.28 3.34 -4.24
N THR A 80 1.40 3.25 -3.56
CA THR A 80 2.40 4.32 -3.57
C THR A 80 2.96 4.53 -4.98
N MET A 81 3.27 3.46 -5.71
CA MET A 81 3.68 3.57 -7.11
C MET A 81 2.58 4.19 -7.98
N SER A 82 1.32 3.82 -7.73
CA SER A 82 0.18 4.39 -8.44
C SER A 82 0.09 5.90 -8.28
N SER A 83 0.54 6.44 -7.16
CA SER A 83 0.58 7.89 -6.94
C SER A 83 1.59 8.61 -7.83
N ALA A 84 2.54 7.90 -8.41
CA ALA A 84 3.63 8.44 -9.22
C ALA A 84 3.50 8.15 -10.71
N LEU A 85 2.35 7.63 -11.15
CA LEU A 85 2.09 7.36 -12.56
C LEU A 85 1.62 8.63 -13.28
N GLU A 86 2.07 8.78 -14.52
CA GLU A 86 1.55 9.79 -15.44
C GLU A 86 0.34 9.23 -16.21
N GLU A 87 -0.34 10.09 -16.97
CA GLU A 87 -1.52 9.67 -17.75
C GLU A 87 -1.17 8.50 -18.69
N GLY A 88 -2.00 7.45 -18.62
CA GLY A 88 -1.86 6.26 -19.47
C GLY A 88 -0.81 5.26 -19.01
N GLU A 89 -0.04 5.56 -17.99
CA GLU A 89 0.94 4.62 -17.45
C GLU A 89 0.27 3.56 -16.57
N TRP A 90 0.88 2.39 -16.55
CA TRP A 90 0.52 1.30 -15.65
C TRP A 90 1.78 0.53 -15.28
N PHE A 91 1.69 -0.33 -14.27
CA PHE A 91 2.84 -1.12 -13.82
C PHE A 91 2.42 -2.49 -13.32
N THR A 92 3.40 -3.34 -13.14
CA THR A 92 3.26 -4.60 -12.41
C THR A 92 4.49 -4.80 -11.53
N THR A 93 4.30 -5.47 -10.40
CA THR A 93 5.39 -5.79 -9.48
C THR A 93 6.34 -6.80 -10.14
N MET A 94 7.61 -6.48 -10.17
CA MET A 94 8.65 -7.38 -10.68
C MET A 94 9.38 -8.09 -9.55
N GLU A 95 9.55 -7.42 -8.43
CA GLU A 95 10.27 -7.94 -7.27
C GLU A 95 9.66 -7.36 -6.01
N LEU A 96 9.47 -8.20 -5.01
CA LEU A 96 9.03 -7.80 -3.68
C LEU A 96 9.97 -8.41 -2.65
N GLN A 97 10.58 -7.57 -1.82
CA GLN A 97 11.39 -8.01 -0.70
C GLN A 97 10.72 -7.56 0.60
N THR A 98 10.54 -8.49 1.52
CA THR A 98 9.97 -8.19 2.84
C THR A 98 10.95 -8.61 3.92
N ARG A 99 11.24 -7.69 4.83
CA ARG A 99 12.08 -7.97 6.00
C ARG A 99 11.30 -7.57 7.24
N ILE A 100 11.03 -8.54 8.09
CA ILE A 100 10.30 -8.33 9.34
C ILE A 100 11.32 -8.29 10.46
N LEU A 101 11.60 -7.08 10.93
CA LEU A 101 12.65 -6.86 11.95
C LEU A 101 12.16 -7.14 13.37
N ARG A 102 10.84 -7.07 13.58
CA ARG A 102 10.18 -7.32 14.86
C ARG A 102 8.82 -7.94 14.61
N PRO A 103 8.29 -8.74 15.55
CA PRO A 103 6.92 -9.22 15.45
C PRO A 103 5.94 -8.05 15.37
N VAL A 104 4.96 -8.15 14.48
CA VAL A 104 3.91 -7.13 14.36
C VAL A 104 2.82 -7.46 15.37
N GLN A 105 2.69 -6.62 16.38
CA GLN A 105 1.80 -6.82 17.51
C GLN A 105 0.42 -6.22 17.26
N HIS A 106 -0.52 -6.49 18.17
CA HIS A 106 -1.86 -5.92 18.12
C HIS A 106 -1.84 -4.41 18.33
N GLY A 107 -2.87 -3.74 17.86
CA GLY A 107 -3.04 -2.30 17.95
C GLY A 107 -3.07 -1.63 16.60
N LEU A 108 -3.07 -0.33 16.60
CA LEU A 108 -3.06 0.46 15.37
C LEU A 108 -1.66 0.48 14.78
N ILE A 109 -1.52 -0.07 13.59
CA ILE A 109 -0.25 -0.14 12.86
C ILE A 109 -0.25 0.93 11.77
N THR A 110 0.70 1.83 11.84
CA THR A 110 0.90 2.86 10.81
C THR A 110 1.92 2.35 9.81
N ILE A 111 1.59 2.43 8.53
CA ILE A 111 2.46 1.99 7.45
C ILE A 111 2.59 3.13 6.44
N GLU A 112 3.82 3.49 6.13
CA GLU A 112 4.09 4.55 5.17
C GLU A 112 4.81 3.98 3.96
N GLY A 113 4.27 4.25 2.78
CA GLY A 113 4.92 3.92 1.52
C GLY A 113 5.60 5.14 0.94
N ARG A 114 6.82 4.98 0.45
CA ARG A 114 7.60 6.07 -0.15
C ARG A 114 8.27 5.63 -1.44
N LEU A 115 8.12 6.45 -2.46
CA LEU A 115 8.86 6.30 -3.71
C LEU A 115 10.32 6.69 -3.46
N ILE A 116 11.23 5.77 -3.75
CA ILE A 116 12.67 5.99 -3.60
C ILE A 116 13.25 6.53 -4.89
N SER A 117 12.89 5.93 -6.01
CA SER A 117 13.34 6.38 -7.32
C SER A 117 12.36 5.97 -8.40
N ARG A 118 12.31 6.76 -9.45
CA ARG A 118 11.51 6.45 -10.60
C ARG A 118 12.26 6.77 -11.89
N GLY A 119 12.46 5.76 -12.71
CA GLY A 119 12.96 5.90 -14.08
C GLY A 119 11.81 5.87 -15.08
N ARG A 120 12.18 5.81 -16.37
CA ARG A 120 11.20 5.76 -17.45
C ARG A 120 10.40 4.45 -17.48
N THR A 121 11.02 3.34 -17.10
CA THR A 121 10.44 2.00 -17.21
C THR A 121 10.36 1.26 -15.88
N THR A 122 10.94 1.77 -14.83
CA THR A 122 10.94 1.11 -13.51
C THR A 122 10.80 2.13 -12.38
N GLY A 123 10.40 1.65 -11.23
CA GLY A 123 10.38 2.42 -10.00
C GLY A 123 10.75 1.56 -8.80
N LEU A 124 11.30 2.18 -7.79
CA LEU A 124 11.60 1.55 -6.50
C LEU A 124 10.79 2.25 -5.41
N VAL A 125 10.05 1.46 -4.66
CA VAL A 125 9.18 1.94 -3.57
C VAL A 125 9.49 1.12 -2.32
N GLU A 126 9.44 1.74 -1.15
CA GLU A 126 9.55 1.05 0.14
C GLU A 126 8.38 1.40 1.06
N ALA A 127 8.12 0.54 2.02
CA ALA A 127 7.13 0.75 3.05
C ALA A 127 7.64 0.21 4.41
#